data_6b253bbf1132269e6cfdd600cbacc10b
#
_entry.id   6b253bbf1132269e6cfdd600cbacc10b
#
_cell.length_a   1.000
_cell.length_b   1.000
_cell.length_c   1.000
_cell.angle_alpha   90.00
_cell.angle_beta   90.00
_cell.angle_gamma   90.00
#
_symmetry.space_group_name_H-M   'P 1'
#
loop_
_entity.id
_entity.type
_entity.pdbx_description
1 polymer ?
#
loop_
_entity_poly.entity_id
_entity_poly.type
_entity_poly.pdbx_seq_one_letter_code
_entity_poly.pdbx_strand_id
1 'polypeptide(L)'
;MIYGLATQKGAPPLLGKLSKYHVPANALFFSCLCILIGYTIASSSPSIISAFTIVTSISAIAFLFVWSVILISYIVYRRNHPHLHAESVYKMPGGVIMCGIVLVFFAFMLYLLTLEHDTLTALKYSIFWFIFLGIMYFIFIRKKLAPKNK
;
A
#
# COMPACT_ATOMS: atom_id res chain seq x y z
N MET A 1 -5.31 11.19 -3.33
CA MET A 1 -4.97 10.23 -2.28
C MET A 1 -4.13 10.84 -1.15
N ILE A 2 -2.95 11.42 -1.40
CA ILE A 2 -2.06 12.02 -0.37
C ILE A 2 -2.78 13.07 0.48
N TYR A 3 -3.55 13.96 -0.15
CA TYR A 3 -4.38 14.93 0.55
C TYR A 3 -5.41 14.28 1.51
N GLY A 4 -6.12 13.25 1.05
CA GLY A 4 -7.08 12.52 1.89
C GLY A 4 -6.41 11.82 3.09
N LEU A 5 -5.20 11.30 2.91
CA LEU A 5 -4.41 10.74 4.01
C LEU A 5 -4.01 11.81 5.04
N ALA A 6 -3.66 13.01 4.57
CA ALA A 6 -3.28 14.12 5.44
C ALA A 6 -4.47 14.68 6.23
N THR A 7 -5.67 14.72 5.65
CA THR A 7 -6.89 15.12 6.35
C THR A 7 -7.31 14.12 7.44
N GLN A 8 -7.03 12.84 7.24
CA GLN A 8 -7.25 11.76 8.21
C GLN A 8 -6.11 11.62 9.23
N LYS A 9 -5.17 12.57 9.30
CA LYS A 9 -4.00 12.56 10.19
C LYS A 9 -3.01 11.40 9.94
N GLY A 10 -3.14 10.69 8.82
CA GLY A 10 -2.24 9.62 8.39
C GLY A 10 -0.98 10.11 7.66
N ALA A 11 -0.90 11.42 7.32
CA ALA A 11 0.25 12.05 6.69
C ALA A 11 0.54 13.43 7.32
N PRO A 12 1.73 14.04 7.07
CA PRO A 12 2.07 15.35 7.60
C PRO A 12 1.02 16.41 7.27
N PRO A 13 0.65 17.30 8.20
CA PRO A 13 -0.42 18.29 8.01
C PRO A 13 -0.12 19.31 6.91
N LEU A 14 1.16 19.45 6.52
CA LEU A 14 1.59 20.29 5.39
C LEU A 14 0.97 19.86 4.05
N LEU A 15 0.73 18.56 3.87
CA LEU A 15 0.15 17.98 2.65
C LEU A 15 -1.39 18.11 2.61
N GLY A 16 -2.00 18.44 3.75
CA GLY A 16 -3.44 18.70 3.89
C GLY A 16 -3.83 20.17 3.67
N LYS A 17 -2.89 21.09 3.39
CA LYS A 17 -3.19 22.48 3.12
C LYS A 17 -3.69 22.69 1.69
N LEU A 18 -4.83 23.36 1.55
CA LEU A 18 -5.39 23.80 0.27
C LEU A 18 -4.82 25.18 -0.10
N SER A 19 -4.54 25.37 -1.38
CA SER A 19 -4.22 26.67 -1.97
C SER A 19 -5.48 27.56 -2.04
N LYS A 20 -5.33 28.85 -2.33
CA LYS A 20 -6.42 29.81 -2.56
C LYS A 20 -7.46 29.33 -3.59
N TYR A 21 -7.06 28.45 -4.50
CA TYR A 21 -7.90 27.85 -5.53
C TYR A 21 -8.52 26.49 -5.14
N HIS A 22 -8.52 26.12 -3.83
CA HIS A 22 -9.02 24.84 -3.32
C HIS A 22 -8.27 23.60 -3.88
N VAL A 23 -7.06 23.80 -4.39
CA VAL A 23 -6.21 22.73 -4.93
C VAL A 23 -5.14 22.36 -3.87
N PRO A 24 -4.89 21.07 -3.59
CA PRO A 24 -3.84 20.64 -2.67
C PRO A 24 -2.45 20.74 -3.31
N ALA A 25 -1.95 21.99 -3.51
CA ALA A 25 -0.71 22.27 -4.22
C ALA A 25 0.50 21.54 -3.64
N ASN A 26 0.62 21.48 -2.30
CA ASN A 26 1.73 20.80 -1.64
C ASN A 26 1.73 19.28 -1.90
N ALA A 27 0.55 18.65 -1.94
CA ALA A 27 0.43 17.22 -2.24
C ALA A 27 0.76 16.93 -3.71
N LEU A 28 0.36 17.82 -4.62
CA LEU A 28 0.70 17.73 -6.05
C LEU A 28 2.21 17.90 -6.27
N PHE A 29 2.81 18.94 -5.67
CA PHE A 29 4.25 19.17 -5.77
C PHE A 29 5.05 17.97 -5.24
N PHE A 30 4.65 17.41 -4.10
CA PHE A 30 5.28 16.21 -3.55
C PHE A 30 5.16 15.01 -4.50
N SER A 31 3.99 14.80 -5.12
CA SER A 31 3.80 13.73 -6.10
C SER A 31 4.68 13.92 -7.34
N CYS A 32 4.77 15.15 -7.87
CA CYS A 32 5.65 15.47 -8.99
C CYS A 32 7.13 15.21 -8.66
N LEU A 33 7.55 15.59 -7.46
CA LEU A 33 8.93 15.36 -6.99
C LEU A 33 9.22 13.84 -6.90
N CYS A 34 8.32 13.04 -6.39
CA CYS A 34 8.46 11.58 -6.34
C CYS A 34 8.58 10.97 -7.75
N ILE A 35 7.77 11.45 -8.71
CA ILE A 35 7.84 10.99 -10.11
C ILE A 35 9.18 11.37 -10.74
N LEU A 36 9.67 12.59 -10.52
CA LEU A 36 10.97 13.06 -11.01
C LEU A 36 12.12 12.19 -10.47
N ILE A 37 12.11 11.90 -9.17
CA ILE A 37 13.11 11.01 -8.57
C ILE A 37 13.03 9.61 -9.18
N GLY A 38 11.83 9.06 -9.34
CA GLY A 38 11.63 7.77 -9.98
C GLY A 38 12.16 7.74 -11.42
N TYR A 39 11.91 8.81 -12.20
CA TYR A 39 12.41 8.94 -13.56
C TYR A 39 13.94 8.99 -13.61
N THR A 40 14.60 9.78 -12.75
CA THR A 40 16.07 9.87 -12.73
C THR A 40 16.73 8.53 -12.36
N ILE A 41 16.15 7.78 -11.44
CA ILE A 41 16.63 6.44 -11.09
C ILE A 41 16.46 5.47 -12.28
N ALA A 42 15.29 5.51 -12.93
CA ALA A 42 15.01 4.67 -14.08
C ALA A 42 15.93 4.96 -15.28
N SER A 43 16.23 6.24 -15.53
CA SER A 43 17.13 6.66 -16.64
C SER A 43 18.60 6.31 -16.40
N SER A 44 19.00 6.08 -15.16
CA SER A 44 20.36 5.64 -14.80
C SER A 44 20.58 4.14 -14.97
N SER A 45 19.52 3.38 -15.27
CA SER A 45 19.61 1.93 -15.47
C SER A 45 20.16 1.60 -16.87
N PRO A 46 20.96 0.53 -17.01
CA PRO A 46 21.55 0.14 -18.30
C PRO A 46 20.50 -0.31 -19.34
N SER A 47 19.30 -0.69 -18.88
CA SER A 47 18.15 -1.05 -19.72
C SER A 47 16.88 -0.38 -19.22
N ILE A 48 16.23 0.40 -20.07
CA ILE A 48 14.94 1.03 -19.79
C ILE A 48 13.86 -0.03 -19.56
N ILE A 49 13.94 -1.16 -20.25
CA ILE A 49 12.97 -2.26 -20.10
C ILE A 49 13.07 -2.89 -18.72
N SER A 50 14.27 -3.21 -18.23
CA SER A 50 14.48 -3.73 -16.88
C SER A 50 13.99 -2.75 -15.80
N ALA A 51 14.30 -1.46 -15.94
CA ALA A 51 13.83 -0.45 -15.01
C ALA A 51 12.29 -0.38 -14.96
N PHE A 52 11.64 -0.41 -16.12
CA PHE A 52 10.19 -0.45 -16.22
C PHE A 52 9.61 -1.71 -15.57
N THR A 53 10.19 -2.88 -15.84
CA THR A 53 9.78 -4.16 -15.24
C THR A 53 9.89 -4.13 -13.73
N ILE A 54 10.98 -3.61 -13.16
CA ILE A 54 11.17 -3.49 -11.72
C ILE A 54 10.11 -2.58 -11.09
N VAL A 55 9.86 -1.40 -11.65
CA VAL A 55 8.89 -0.43 -11.11
C VAL A 55 7.47 -0.99 -11.15
N THR A 56 7.07 -1.60 -12.27
CA THR A 56 5.75 -2.21 -12.41
C THR A 56 5.57 -3.41 -11.48
N SER A 57 6.60 -4.22 -11.29
CA SER A 57 6.59 -5.36 -10.35
C SER A 57 6.46 -4.90 -8.88
N ILE A 58 7.18 -3.84 -8.48
CA ILE A 58 7.02 -3.25 -7.14
C ILE A 58 5.58 -2.76 -6.92
N SER A 59 5.01 -2.10 -7.93
CA SER A 59 3.61 -1.64 -7.85
C SER A 59 2.63 -2.81 -7.73
N ALA A 60 2.83 -3.88 -8.50
CA ALA A 60 2.02 -5.09 -8.43
C ALA A 60 2.09 -5.76 -7.05
N ILE A 61 3.30 -5.87 -6.47
CA ILE A 61 3.49 -6.42 -5.12
C ILE A 61 2.76 -5.57 -4.07
N ALA A 62 2.83 -4.24 -4.17
CA ALA A 62 2.12 -3.35 -3.28
C ALA A 62 0.59 -3.52 -3.38
N PHE A 63 0.05 -3.67 -4.59
CA PHE A 63 -1.38 -3.98 -4.78
C PHE A 63 -1.76 -5.33 -4.17
N LEU A 64 -1.00 -6.39 -4.44
CA LEU A 64 -1.25 -7.71 -3.85
C LEU A 64 -1.25 -7.66 -2.32
N PHE A 65 -0.33 -6.90 -1.73
CA PHE A 65 -0.28 -6.71 -0.27
C PHE A 65 -1.54 -6.02 0.25
N VAL A 66 -1.94 -4.88 -0.33
CA VAL A 66 -3.13 -4.14 0.11
C VAL A 66 -4.39 -5.00 0.00
N TRP A 67 -4.59 -5.68 -1.13
CA TRP A 67 -5.75 -6.55 -1.33
C TRP A 67 -5.74 -7.74 -0.38
N SER A 68 -4.56 -8.33 -0.09
CA SER A 68 -4.45 -9.40 0.91
C SER A 68 -4.86 -8.92 2.31
N VAL A 69 -4.44 -7.72 2.72
CA VAL A 69 -4.84 -7.14 4.02
C VAL A 69 -6.35 -6.90 4.07
N ILE A 70 -6.96 -6.42 2.97
CA ILE A 70 -8.42 -6.23 2.89
C ILE A 70 -9.15 -7.56 3.06
N LEU A 71 -8.72 -8.61 2.35
CA LEU A 71 -9.34 -9.94 2.43
C LEU A 71 -9.19 -10.56 3.82
N ILE A 72 -8.01 -10.46 4.42
CA ILE A 72 -7.77 -10.95 5.79
C ILE A 72 -8.64 -10.17 6.79
N SER A 73 -8.72 -8.84 6.66
CA SER A 73 -9.58 -8.00 7.50
C SER A 73 -11.05 -8.39 7.39
N TYR A 74 -11.52 -8.71 6.18
CA TYR A 74 -12.88 -9.21 5.97
C TYR A 74 -13.11 -10.56 6.67
N ILE A 75 -12.17 -11.50 6.57
CA ILE A 75 -12.26 -12.81 7.24
C ILE A 75 -12.35 -12.63 8.76
N VAL A 76 -11.47 -11.80 9.32
CA VAL A 76 -11.43 -11.50 10.77
C VAL A 76 -12.71 -10.81 11.23
N TYR A 77 -13.18 -9.80 10.47
CA TYR A 77 -14.43 -9.11 10.75
C TYR A 77 -15.63 -10.07 10.80
N ARG A 78 -15.76 -10.92 9.78
CA ARG A 78 -16.85 -11.89 9.72
C ARG A 78 -16.81 -12.91 10.85
N ARG A 79 -15.60 -13.29 11.30
CA ARG A 79 -15.43 -14.25 12.41
C ARG A 79 -15.78 -13.63 13.76
N ASN A 80 -15.41 -12.36 13.96
CA ASN A 80 -15.59 -11.70 15.26
C ASN A 80 -16.97 -11.06 15.41
N HIS A 81 -17.64 -10.68 14.31
CA HIS A 81 -18.94 -9.97 14.33
C HIS A 81 -19.97 -10.61 13.40
N PRO A 82 -20.41 -11.87 13.66
CA PRO A 82 -21.31 -12.58 12.75
C PRO A 82 -22.69 -11.91 12.62
N HIS A 83 -23.20 -11.26 13.69
CA HIS A 83 -24.51 -10.58 13.66
C HIS A 83 -24.46 -9.30 12.80
N LEU A 84 -23.42 -8.50 12.87
CA LEU A 84 -23.28 -7.31 12.00
C LEU A 84 -23.17 -7.70 10.53
N HIS A 85 -22.55 -8.85 10.25
CA HIS A 85 -22.49 -9.38 8.88
C HIS A 85 -23.87 -9.88 8.40
N ALA A 86 -24.71 -10.40 9.28
CA ALA A 86 -26.07 -10.83 8.92
C ALA A 86 -26.98 -9.67 8.51
N GLU A 87 -26.81 -8.50 9.11
CA GLU A 87 -27.56 -7.26 8.81
C GLU A 87 -26.99 -6.47 7.62
N SER A 88 -25.80 -6.83 7.15
CA SER A 88 -25.14 -6.15 6.03
C SER A 88 -25.94 -6.29 4.73
N VAL A 89 -26.19 -5.17 4.05
CA VAL A 89 -26.90 -5.08 2.77
C VAL A 89 -26.15 -5.81 1.65
N TYR A 90 -24.82 -5.77 1.69
CA TYR A 90 -23.97 -6.44 0.71
C TYR A 90 -23.18 -7.57 1.34
N LYS A 91 -23.38 -8.77 0.83
CA LYS A 91 -22.64 -9.98 1.23
C LYS A 91 -21.76 -10.44 0.09
N MET A 92 -20.47 -10.65 0.36
CA MET A 92 -19.54 -11.14 -0.65
C MET A 92 -19.97 -12.54 -1.13
N PRO A 93 -20.16 -12.77 -2.44
CA PRO A 93 -20.48 -14.09 -2.98
C PRO A 93 -19.37 -15.10 -2.66
N GLY A 94 -19.72 -16.32 -2.22
CA GLY A 94 -18.75 -17.34 -1.80
C GLY A 94 -18.11 -17.13 -0.42
N GLY A 95 -18.30 -15.96 0.21
CA GLY A 95 -17.89 -15.69 1.59
C GLY A 95 -16.40 -15.95 1.87
N VAL A 96 -16.11 -16.62 3.00
CA VAL A 96 -14.73 -16.88 3.46
C VAL A 96 -13.97 -17.84 2.53
N ILE A 97 -14.68 -18.80 1.91
CA ILE A 97 -14.05 -19.76 0.99
C ILE A 97 -13.46 -19.04 -0.21
N MET A 98 -14.22 -18.13 -0.81
CA MET A 98 -13.75 -17.34 -1.95
C MET A 98 -12.55 -16.45 -1.58
N CYS A 99 -12.56 -15.83 -0.39
CA CYS A 99 -11.40 -15.09 0.12
C CYS A 99 -10.16 -15.98 0.23
N GLY A 100 -10.32 -17.24 0.69
CA GLY A 100 -9.24 -18.20 0.77
C GLY A 100 -8.65 -18.54 -0.60
N ILE A 101 -9.50 -18.80 -1.59
CA ILE A 101 -9.09 -19.08 -2.97
C ILE A 101 -8.29 -17.90 -3.55
N VAL A 102 -8.77 -16.67 -3.37
CA VAL A 102 -8.07 -15.47 -3.86
C VAL A 102 -6.72 -15.29 -3.15
N LEU A 103 -6.62 -15.54 -1.84
CA LEU A 103 -5.35 -15.48 -1.12
C LEU A 103 -4.34 -16.51 -1.62
N VAL A 104 -4.78 -17.73 -1.91
CA VAL A 104 -3.93 -18.78 -2.53
C VAL A 104 -3.47 -18.33 -3.91
N PHE A 105 -4.36 -17.75 -4.72
CA PHE A 105 -4.00 -17.19 -6.01
C PHE A 105 -2.95 -16.07 -5.87
N PHE A 106 -3.08 -15.17 -4.89
CA PHE A 106 -2.07 -14.13 -4.64
C PHE A 106 -0.72 -14.71 -4.23
N ALA A 107 -0.70 -15.76 -3.40
CA ALA A 107 0.52 -16.48 -3.05
C ALA A 107 1.17 -17.13 -4.29
N PHE A 108 0.37 -17.69 -5.19
CA PHE A 108 0.84 -18.23 -6.46
C PHE A 108 1.43 -17.15 -7.36
N MET A 109 0.81 -15.97 -7.45
CA MET A 109 1.34 -14.84 -8.20
C MET A 109 2.68 -14.35 -7.63
N LEU A 110 2.81 -14.26 -6.30
CA LEU A 110 4.09 -13.95 -5.66
C LEU A 110 5.16 -14.98 -5.97
N TYR A 111 4.80 -16.27 -6.01
CA TYR A 111 5.72 -17.33 -6.41
C TYR A 111 6.19 -17.15 -7.86
N LEU A 112 5.30 -16.83 -8.80
CA LEU A 112 5.69 -16.58 -10.20
C LEU A 112 6.68 -15.41 -10.32
N LEU A 113 6.53 -14.34 -9.51
CA LEU A 113 7.46 -13.22 -9.47
C LEU A 113 8.89 -13.61 -9.03
N THR A 114 9.08 -14.77 -8.39
CA THR A 114 10.41 -15.25 -8.00
C THR A 114 11.17 -15.95 -9.14
N LEU A 115 10.50 -16.30 -10.22
CA LEU A 115 11.08 -17.07 -11.31
C LEU A 115 11.95 -16.24 -12.26
N GLU A 116 11.73 -14.93 -12.33
CA GLU A 116 12.45 -14.03 -13.20
C GLU A 116 13.38 -13.11 -12.40
N HIS A 117 14.58 -12.87 -12.90
CA HIS A 117 15.63 -12.14 -12.19
C HIS A 117 15.25 -10.70 -11.86
N ASP A 118 14.62 -9.98 -12.78
CA ASP A 118 14.23 -8.58 -12.59
C ASP A 118 13.09 -8.45 -11.56
N THR A 119 12.11 -9.35 -11.61
CA THR A 119 10.99 -9.39 -10.68
C THR A 119 11.42 -9.85 -9.29
N LEU A 120 12.38 -10.78 -9.20
CA LEU A 120 12.99 -11.19 -7.93
C LEU A 120 13.75 -10.03 -7.27
N THR A 121 14.41 -9.19 -8.06
CA THR A 121 15.06 -7.97 -7.58
C THR A 121 14.02 -6.98 -7.04
N ALA A 122 12.91 -6.79 -7.76
CA ALA A 122 11.79 -5.97 -7.30
C ALA A 122 11.20 -6.49 -5.98
N LEU A 123 11.09 -7.81 -5.81
CA LEU A 123 10.61 -8.43 -4.57
C LEU A 123 11.53 -8.13 -3.38
N LYS A 124 12.85 -8.21 -3.56
CA LYS A 124 13.83 -7.84 -2.52
C LYS A 124 13.71 -6.37 -2.11
N TYR A 125 13.59 -5.46 -3.09
CA TYR A 125 13.38 -4.03 -2.80
C TYR A 125 12.05 -3.77 -2.09
N SER A 126 11.00 -4.49 -2.44
CA SER A 126 9.69 -4.38 -1.78
C SER A 126 9.75 -4.80 -0.31
N ILE A 127 10.43 -5.89 0.02
CA ILE A 127 10.62 -6.33 1.41
C ILE A 127 11.35 -5.26 2.21
N PHE A 128 12.44 -4.71 1.67
CA PHE A 128 13.18 -3.62 2.32
C PHE A 128 12.29 -2.39 2.56
N TRP A 129 11.46 -2.03 1.57
CA TRP A 129 10.50 -0.93 1.66
C TRP A 129 9.46 -1.15 2.75
N PHE A 130 8.88 -2.35 2.86
CA PHE A 130 7.91 -2.67 3.92
C PHE A 130 8.53 -2.64 5.31
N ILE A 131 9.76 -3.11 5.47
CA ILE A 131 10.51 -2.99 6.73
C ILE A 131 10.73 -1.51 7.08
N PHE A 132 11.16 -0.70 6.12
CA PHE A 132 11.35 0.73 6.31
C PHE A 132 10.06 1.44 6.72
N LEU A 133 8.94 1.16 6.08
CA LEU A 133 7.62 1.68 6.46
C LEU A 133 7.21 1.24 7.87
N GLY A 134 7.47 -0.02 8.24
CA GLY A 134 7.20 -0.54 9.58
C GLY A 134 7.99 0.20 10.65
N ILE A 135 9.28 0.46 10.42
CA ILE A 135 10.14 1.23 11.31
C ILE A 135 9.64 2.68 11.43
N MET A 136 9.33 3.33 10.30
CA MET A 136 8.78 4.67 10.28
C MET A 136 7.45 4.76 11.05
N TYR A 137 6.57 3.80 10.87
CA TYR A 137 5.33 3.71 11.63
C TYR A 137 5.60 3.61 13.14
N PHE A 138 6.51 2.73 13.55
CA PHE A 138 6.85 2.52 14.96
C PHE A 138 7.43 3.78 15.60
N ILE A 139 8.33 4.49 14.90
CA ILE A 139 8.99 5.69 15.41
C ILE A 139 8.02 6.89 15.49
N PHE A 140 7.26 7.13 14.41
CA PHE A 140 6.48 8.38 14.29
C PHE A 140 5.06 8.26 14.82
N ILE A 141 4.38 7.14 14.58
CA ILE A 141 2.94 7.03 14.86
C ILE A 141 2.69 6.50 16.26
N ARG A 142 3.47 5.53 16.73
CA ARG A 142 3.33 5.02 18.10
C ARG A 142 3.60 6.08 19.17
N LYS A 143 4.56 6.99 18.94
CA LYS A 143 4.81 8.13 19.83
C LYS A 143 3.63 9.11 19.91
N LYS A 144 2.80 9.18 18.88
CA LYS A 144 1.67 10.13 18.79
C LYS A 144 0.36 9.52 19.33
N LEU A 145 0.25 8.19 19.34
CA LEU A 145 -0.90 7.44 19.83
C LEU A 145 -0.77 7.01 21.29
N ALA A 146 0.40 7.19 21.92
CA ALA A 146 0.53 7.00 23.37
C ALA A 146 -0.44 7.96 24.08
N PRO A 147 -1.40 7.48 24.88
CA PRO A 147 -2.33 8.35 25.60
C PRO A 147 -1.49 9.27 26.49
N LYS A 148 -1.69 10.59 26.35
CA LYS A 148 -1.22 11.57 27.32
C LYS A 148 -1.97 11.27 28.60
N ASN A 149 -1.37 10.46 29.47
CA ASN A 149 -1.85 10.35 30.85
C ASN A 149 -1.81 11.76 31.46
N LYS A 150 -2.98 12.33 31.62
CA LYS A 150 -3.31 13.35 32.60
C LYS A 150 -4.44 12.83 33.46
#